data_f412776d6a0191ce73963f33e4fa29f1
#
_entry.id   f412776d6a0191ce73963f33e4fa29f1
#
_cell.length_a   1.000
_cell.length_b   1.000
_cell.length_c   1.000
_cell.angle_alpha   90.00
_cell.angle_beta   90.00
_cell.angle_gamma   90.00
#
_symmetry.space_group_name_H-M   'P 1'
#
loop_
_entity.id
_entity.type
_entity.pdbx_description
1 polymer ?
#
loop_
_entity_poly.entity_id
_entity_poly.type
_entity_poly.pdbx_seq_one_letter_code
_entity_poly.pdbx_strand_id
1 'polypeptide(L)'
;MPYLHVKVGKALDAGQVDALRRSLEAIVPILPGKNADNCMIHIDADCDMFMHGEKNPCVYAEVRLYRASPADKKAEFAAAFADLMQKDYGIPAGLIYMNILEMDHWYAGGSAL
;
A
#
# COMPACT_ATOMS: atom_id res chain seq x y z
N MET A 1 -0.26 12.86 6.61
CA MET A 1 0.88 12.21 5.92
C MET A 1 0.69 10.70 5.95
N PRO A 2 0.46 10.04 4.85
CA PRO A 2 0.55 8.60 4.79
C PRO A 2 1.93 8.12 4.30
N TYR A 3 2.32 6.96 4.78
CA TYR A 3 3.43 6.19 4.26
C TYR A 3 2.90 4.83 3.84
N LEU A 4 3.07 4.49 2.57
CA LEU A 4 2.70 3.19 2.02
C LEU A 4 3.96 2.41 1.67
N HIS A 5 4.10 1.23 2.25
CA HIS A 5 5.16 0.29 1.88
C HIS A 5 4.52 -0.97 1.31
N VAL A 6 4.72 -1.19 0.02
CA VAL A 6 4.13 -2.32 -0.70
C VAL A 6 5.24 -3.30 -1.09
N LYS A 7 5.17 -4.51 -0.54
CA LYS A 7 6.09 -5.61 -0.84
C LYS A 7 5.39 -6.57 -1.78
N VAL A 8 6.00 -6.84 -2.93
CA VAL A 8 5.42 -7.66 -3.98
C VAL A 8 6.34 -8.85 -4.26
N GLY A 9 5.81 -10.06 -4.12
CA GLY A 9 6.52 -11.32 -4.40
C GLY A 9 6.51 -11.71 -5.87
N LYS A 10 6.55 -10.72 -6.75
CA LYS A 10 6.55 -10.88 -8.20
C LYS A 10 7.53 -9.87 -8.80
N ALA A 11 8.24 -10.28 -9.84
CA ALA A 11 9.12 -9.37 -10.54
C ALA A 11 8.32 -8.30 -11.28
N LEU A 12 8.72 -7.05 -11.12
CA LEU A 12 8.15 -5.91 -11.85
C LEU A 12 9.28 -5.15 -12.52
N ASP A 13 9.12 -4.81 -13.79
CA ASP A 13 10.07 -3.91 -14.45
C ASP A 13 9.84 -2.46 -14.02
N ALA A 14 10.72 -1.56 -14.43
CA ALA A 14 10.65 -0.15 -14.04
C ALA A 14 9.33 0.51 -14.43
N GLY A 15 8.79 0.16 -15.60
CA GLY A 15 7.50 0.68 -16.08
C GLY A 15 6.34 0.20 -15.23
N GLN A 16 6.37 -1.07 -14.79
CA GLN A 16 5.36 -1.64 -13.92
C GLN A 16 5.41 -1.04 -12.52
N VAL A 17 6.61 -0.79 -11.99
CA VAL A 17 6.79 -0.12 -10.70
C VAL A 17 6.19 1.29 -10.75
N ASP A 18 6.47 2.04 -11.82
CA ASP A 18 5.92 3.38 -11.99
C ASP A 18 4.39 3.35 -12.16
N ALA A 19 3.86 2.38 -12.90
CA ALA A 19 2.41 2.21 -13.05
C ALA A 19 1.74 1.89 -11.71
N LEU A 20 2.37 1.03 -10.89
CA LEU A 20 1.86 0.72 -9.55
C LEU A 20 1.85 1.96 -8.67
N ARG A 21 2.92 2.76 -8.70
CA ARG A 21 2.97 4.03 -7.99
C ARG A 21 1.79 4.92 -8.36
N ARG A 22 1.54 5.11 -9.65
CA ARG A 22 0.42 5.94 -10.13
C ARG A 22 -0.93 5.42 -9.67
N SER A 23 -1.12 4.10 -9.71
CA SER A 23 -2.36 3.48 -9.24
C SER A 23 -2.55 3.67 -7.73
N LEU A 24 -1.48 3.56 -6.95
CA LEU A 24 -1.53 3.81 -5.51
C LEU A 24 -1.86 5.27 -5.22
N GLU A 25 -1.23 6.20 -5.92
CA GLU A 25 -1.54 7.63 -5.79
C GLU A 25 -3.01 7.93 -6.10
N ALA A 26 -3.60 7.21 -7.05
CA ALA A 26 -5.00 7.40 -7.43
C ALA A 26 -5.98 6.96 -6.35
N ILE A 27 -5.64 5.96 -5.51
CA ILE A 27 -6.53 5.47 -4.44
C ILE A 27 -6.30 6.14 -3.08
N VAL A 28 -5.16 6.79 -2.88
CA VAL A 28 -4.85 7.47 -1.60
C VAL A 28 -5.94 8.44 -1.16
N PRO A 29 -6.58 9.24 -2.06
CA PRO A 29 -7.64 10.17 -1.64
C PRO A 29 -8.90 9.51 -1.07
N ILE A 30 -9.06 8.19 -1.17
CA ILE A 30 -10.13 7.47 -0.47
C ILE A 30 -10.01 7.72 1.04
N LEU A 31 -8.76 7.82 1.53
CA LEU A 31 -8.50 8.20 2.91
C LEU A 31 -8.66 9.72 3.04
N PRO A 32 -9.62 10.20 3.86
CA PRO A 32 -9.94 11.63 3.92
C PRO A 32 -8.73 12.51 4.26
N GLY A 33 -8.53 13.57 3.49
CA GLY A 33 -7.44 14.52 3.68
C GLY A 33 -6.07 14.02 3.22
N LYS A 34 -6.01 12.85 2.58
CA LYS A 34 -4.76 12.30 2.04
C LYS A 34 -4.72 12.46 0.53
N ASN A 35 -3.54 12.69 -0.03
CA ASN A 35 -3.33 12.83 -1.46
C ASN A 35 -1.89 12.44 -1.83
N ALA A 36 -1.61 12.40 -3.13
CA ALA A 36 -0.29 12.01 -3.64
C ALA A 36 0.84 12.94 -3.17
N ASP A 37 0.56 14.23 -3.01
CA ASP A 37 1.60 15.20 -2.63
C ASP A 37 2.12 15.00 -1.22
N ASN A 38 1.28 14.44 -0.32
CA ASN A 38 1.68 14.21 1.06
C ASN A 38 1.85 12.74 1.40
N CYS A 39 1.91 11.87 0.40
CA CYS A 39 2.06 10.42 0.58
C CYS A 39 3.44 9.96 0.11
N MET A 40 4.17 9.29 1.00
CA MET A 40 5.41 8.63 0.63
C MET A 40 5.08 7.19 0.25
N ILE A 41 5.49 6.77 -0.95
CA ILE A 41 5.25 5.42 -1.47
C ILE A 41 6.57 4.70 -1.64
N HIS A 42 6.67 3.52 -1.04
CA HIS A 42 7.83 2.65 -1.11
C HIS A 42 7.38 1.31 -1.70
N ILE A 43 7.98 0.91 -2.82
CA ILE A 43 7.65 -0.34 -3.50
C ILE A 43 8.88 -1.22 -3.54
N ASP A 44 8.76 -2.43 -2.99
CA ASP A 44 9.75 -3.49 -3.13
C ASP A 44 9.14 -4.60 -3.97
N ALA A 45 9.70 -4.83 -5.15
CA ALA A 45 9.30 -5.92 -6.04
C ALA A 45 10.29 -7.08 -5.98
N ASP A 46 9.93 -8.20 -6.57
CA ASP A 46 10.76 -9.40 -6.63
C ASP A 46 11.20 -9.89 -5.24
N CYS A 47 10.31 -9.76 -4.26
CA CYS A 47 10.58 -10.20 -2.89
C CYS A 47 10.43 -11.71 -2.77
N ASP A 48 11.26 -12.31 -1.93
CA ASP A 48 11.10 -13.72 -1.54
C ASP A 48 10.00 -13.81 -0.49
N MET A 49 8.79 -14.20 -0.92
CA MET A 49 7.62 -14.28 -0.07
C MET A 49 7.04 -15.68 -0.10
N PHE A 50 6.62 -16.16 1.07
CA PHE A 50 6.14 -17.52 1.27
C PHE A 50 4.77 -17.49 1.93
N MET A 51 3.88 -18.33 1.44
CA MET A 51 2.55 -18.53 1.99
C MET A 51 2.16 -19.98 1.72
N HIS A 52 1.45 -20.60 2.66
CA HIS A 52 1.06 -22.03 2.59
C HIS A 52 2.28 -22.95 2.48
N GLY A 53 3.41 -22.58 3.08
CA GLY A 53 4.61 -23.39 3.11
C GLY A 53 5.43 -23.40 1.83
N GLU A 54 5.11 -22.54 0.86
CA GLU A 54 5.81 -22.49 -0.41
C GLU A 54 5.94 -21.05 -0.91
N LYS A 55 6.82 -20.84 -1.89
CA LYS A 55 7.01 -19.53 -2.50
C LYS A 55 5.79 -19.19 -3.35
N ASN A 56 5.22 -18.02 -3.10
CA ASN A 56 4.02 -17.52 -3.78
C ASN A 56 4.15 -16.03 -4.08
N PRO A 57 3.48 -15.52 -5.14
CA PRO A 57 3.47 -14.10 -5.45
C PRO A 57 2.56 -13.34 -4.48
N CYS A 58 2.98 -13.23 -3.23
CA CYS A 58 2.23 -12.52 -2.20
C CYS A 58 2.40 -11.01 -2.33
N VAL A 59 1.47 -10.26 -1.73
CA VAL A 59 1.59 -8.82 -1.55
C VAL A 59 1.28 -8.49 -0.10
N TYR A 60 2.14 -7.70 0.51
CA TYR A 60 1.90 -7.15 1.83
C TYR A 60 2.06 -5.64 1.79
N ALA A 61 1.00 -4.91 2.15
CA ALA A 61 1.03 -3.46 2.23
C ALA A 61 0.99 -3.02 3.68
N GLU A 62 1.96 -2.20 4.07
CA GLU A 62 1.98 -1.50 5.35
C GLU A 62 1.59 -0.05 5.11
N VAL A 63 0.52 0.39 5.78
CA VAL A 63 0.01 1.75 5.65
C VAL A 63 0.13 2.42 7.00
N ARG A 64 0.86 3.53 7.06
CA ARG A 64 0.98 4.33 8.27
C ARG A 64 0.34 5.68 8.03
N LEU A 65 -0.57 6.05 8.91
CA LEU A 65 -1.32 7.30 8.80
C LEU A 65 -1.05 8.17 10.02
N TYR A 66 -0.94 9.45 9.79
CA TYR A 66 -0.98 10.42 10.88
C TYR A 66 -2.45 10.67 11.24
N ARG A 67 -2.82 10.33 12.47
CA ARG A 67 -4.16 10.39 13.04
C ARG A 67 -5.12 9.36 12.43
N ALA A 68 -6.29 9.23 13.04
CA ALA A 68 -7.29 8.23 12.70
C ALA A 68 -8.05 8.61 11.44
N SER A 69 -8.42 7.59 10.67
CA SER A 69 -9.35 7.69 9.56
C SER A 69 -10.59 6.84 9.85
N PRO A 70 -11.76 7.19 9.27
CA PRO A 70 -12.97 6.39 9.47
C PRO A 70 -12.79 4.94 9.04
N ALA A 71 -13.39 4.01 9.79
CA ALA A 71 -13.26 2.58 9.52
C ALA A 71 -13.78 2.19 8.13
N ASP A 72 -14.90 2.80 7.68
CA ASP A 72 -15.46 2.54 6.37
C ASP A 72 -14.53 2.99 5.23
N LYS A 73 -13.82 4.09 5.41
CA LYS A 73 -12.85 4.58 4.42
C LYS A 73 -11.60 3.72 4.37
N LYS A 74 -11.14 3.23 5.51
CA LYS A 74 -10.02 2.28 5.56
C LYS A 74 -10.39 0.98 4.85
N ALA A 75 -11.59 0.47 5.06
CA ALA A 75 -12.10 -0.72 4.36
C ALA A 75 -12.20 -0.50 2.85
N GLU A 76 -12.71 0.67 2.43
CA GLU A 76 -12.78 1.03 1.01
C GLU A 76 -11.40 1.11 0.36
N PHE A 77 -10.44 1.70 1.06
CA PHE A 77 -9.05 1.78 0.59
C PHE A 77 -8.43 0.38 0.43
N ALA A 78 -8.61 -0.49 1.42
CA ALA A 78 -8.09 -1.87 1.37
C ALA A 78 -8.72 -2.66 0.21
N ALA A 79 -10.03 -2.50 -0.01
CA ALA A 79 -10.73 -3.15 -1.13
C ALA A 79 -10.21 -2.64 -2.48
N ALA A 80 -10.00 -1.35 -2.62
CA ALA A 80 -9.45 -0.76 -3.85
C ALA A 80 -8.03 -1.26 -4.12
N PHE A 81 -7.21 -1.37 -3.08
CA PHE A 81 -5.86 -1.91 -3.19
C PHE A 81 -5.88 -3.38 -3.65
N ALA A 82 -6.69 -4.22 -3.02
CA ALA A 82 -6.79 -5.63 -3.39
C ALA A 82 -7.28 -5.79 -4.84
N ASP A 83 -8.25 -4.99 -5.25
CA ASP A 83 -8.80 -5.00 -6.60
C ASP A 83 -7.73 -4.66 -7.64
N LEU A 84 -6.96 -3.63 -7.40
CA LEU A 84 -5.85 -3.22 -8.26
C LEU A 84 -4.78 -4.33 -8.39
N MET A 85 -4.41 -4.97 -7.27
CA MET A 85 -3.40 -6.03 -7.30
C MET A 85 -3.88 -7.28 -8.04
N GLN A 86 -5.17 -7.60 -7.93
CA GLN A 86 -5.76 -8.73 -8.67
C GLN A 86 -5.85 -8.43 -10.17
N LYS A 87 -6.38 -7.28 -10.54
CA LYS A 87 -6.65 -6.93 -11.94
C LYS A 87 -5.39 -6.66 -12.74
N ASP A 88 -4.49 -5.85 -12.17
CA ASP A 88 -3.34 -5.35 -12.92
C ASP A 88 -2.11 -6.27 -12.80
N TYR A 89 -2.03 -7.04 -11.73
CA TYR A 89 -0.84 -7.88 -11.46
C TYR A 89 -1.16 -9.37 -11.33
N GLY A 90 -2.44 -9.74 -11.40
CA GLY A 90 -2.84 -11.15 -11.39
C GLY A 90 -2.60 -11.87 -10.07
N ILE A 91 -2.54 -11.13 -8.96
CA ILE A 91 -2.29 -11.73 -7.65
C ILE A 91 -3.61 -12.16 -7.02
N PRO A 92 -3.75 -13.43 -6.62
CA PRO A 92 -4.99 -13.92 -5.98
C PRO A 92 -5.29 -13.19 -4.67
N ALA A 93 -6.57 -12.95 -4.40
CA ALA A 93 -7.01 -12.25 -3.18
C ALA A 93 -6.46 -12.85 -1.90
N GLY A 94 -6.37 -14.18 -1.83
CA GLY A 94 -5.85 -14.89 -0.64
C GLY A 94 -4.37 -14.68 -0.37
N LEU A 95 -3.63 -14.04 -1.28
CA LEU A 95 -2.23 -13.72 -1.13
C LEU A 95 -1.98 -12.21 -0.92
N ILE A 96 -3.04 -11.43 -0.74
CA ILE A 96 -2.96 -9.98 -0.56
C ILE A 96 -3.33 -9.63 0.87
N TYR A 97 -2.38 -9.00 1.57
CA TYR A 97 -2.57 -8.57 2.96
C TYR A 97 -2.21 -7.10 3.10
N MET A 98 -2.89 -6.45 4.02
CA MET A 98 -2.63 -5.05 4.37
C MET A 98 -2.87 -4.85 5.85
N ASN A 99 -2.03 -4.03 6.49
CA ASN A 99 -2.39 -3.49 7.78
C ASN A 99 -2.29 -1.96 7.74
N ILE A 100 -3.06 -1.31 8.60
CA ILE A 100 -3.08 0.14 8.71
C ILE A 100 -2.79 0.51 10.16
N LEU A 101 -1.72 1.27 10.37
CA LEU A 101 -1.33 1.78 11.67
C LEU A 101 -1.61 3.28 11.71
N GLU A 102 -2.32 3.71 12.74
CA GLU A 102 -2.64 5.12 12.96
C GLU A 102 -1.75 5.66 14.06
N MET A 103 -1.02 6.74 13.77
CA MET A 103 0.04 7.27 14.61
C MET A 103 -0.36 8.63 15.16
N ASP A 104 -0.14 8.83 16.46
CA ASP A 104 -0.37 10.13 17.10
C ASP A 104 0.84 11.06 17.01
N HIS A 105 2.02 10.48 16.85
CA HIS A 105 3.28 11.21 16.79
C HIS A 105 3.91 11.05 15.42
N TRP A 106 4.01 12.15 14.70
CA TRP A 106 4.60 12.17 13.36
C TRP A 106 5.48 13.39 13.22
N TYR A 107 6.66 13.21 12.65
CA TYR A 107 7.64 14.28 12.49
C TYR A 107 7.99 14.43 11.01
N ALA A 108 7.95 15.66 10.51
CA ALA A 108 8.32 16.01 9.16
C ALA A 108 9.45 17.03 9.18
N GLY A 109 10.56 16.73 8.54
CA GLY A 109 11.74 17.60 8.56
C GLY A 109 12.27 17.88 9.95
N GLY A 110 12.06 16.94 10.89
CA GLY A 110 12.48 17.08 12.27
C GLY A 110 11.52 17.86 13.18
N SER A 111 10.35 18.25 12.65
CA SER A 111 9.34 18.99 13.42
C SER A 111 8.06 18.19 13.58
N ALA A 112 7.42 18.29 14.73
CA ALA A 112 6.15 17.60 14.99
C ALA A 112 5.02 18.18 14.14
N LEU A 113 4.17 17.30 13.68
CA LEU A 113 2.93 17.68 12.98
C LEU A 113 1.80 17.96 13.98
#